data_e83ca6e3cadccfd8f867c56128a37a9b
#
_entry.id   e83ca6e3cadccfd8f867c56128a37a9b
#
_cell.length_a   1.000
_cell.length_b   1.000
_cell.length_c   1.000
_cell.angle_alpha   90.00
_cell.angle_beta   90.00
_cell.angle_gamma   90.00
#
_symmetry.space_group_name_H-M   'P 1'
#
loop_
_entity.id
_entity.type
_entity.pdbx_description
1 polymer ?
#
loop_
_entity_poly.entity_id
_entity_poly.type
_entity_poly.pdbx_seq_one_letter_code
_entity_poly.pdbx_strand_id
1 'polypeptide(L)'
;MNSRVTVKGVVLVAFVLLHAPLTWAVERAEVEETARLLAKLLESGRAVIERNQPLIDDPHKGDKGLTPELFEAELVREFRAKSGIDLSALPTAPVSVVLPPLAKELLPALVQASREVVRDAQVVINQRGIGYKNFIPATWGSQASARFSKSAHIRLKQTALDARNPKNEPDEYEASVLKWLAARPRAEAYVSELTEEGQTLRVVMPIYYAKDCLACHGEPKGVLDISGYPREGHKEGDLAGAITVTAPLSNR
;
A
#
# COMPACT_ATOMS: atom_id res chain seq x y z
N MET A 1 86.59 -5.74 3.35
CA MET A 1 85.53 -6.63 2.77
C MET A 1 84.24 -6.26 3.40
N ASN A 2 83.46 -5.40 2.72
CA ASN A 2 82.17 -4.92 3.22
C ASN A 2 81.01 -5.68 2.48
N SER A 3 80.32 -6.54 3.20
CA SER A 3 79.12 -7.23 2.68
C SER A 3 77.91 -6.36 2.90
N ARG A 4 77.25 -5.89 1.81
CA ARG A 4 75.98 -5.20 1.85
C ARG A 4 74.85 -6.21 1.82
N VAL A 5 74.03 -6.27 2.89
CA VAL A 5 72.76 -7.02 2.95
C VAL A 5 71.67 -6.15 2.35
N THR A 6 71.08 -6.61 1.25
CA THR A 6 69.95 -5.96 0.58
C THR A 6 68.67 -6.59 1.13
N VAL A 7 67.89 -5.82 1.92
CA VAL A 7 66.56 -6.23 2.37
C VAL A 7 65.56 -5.91 1.26
N LYS A 8 64.94 -6.93 0.64
CA LYS A 8 63.85 -6.79 -0.29
C LYS A 8 62.55 -6.62 0.53
N GLY A 9 62.03 -5.40 0.55
CA GLY A 9 60.74 -5.11 1.14
C GLY A 9 59.61 -5.73 0.26
N VAL A 10 58.80 -6.61 0.85
CA VAL A 10 57.59 -7.13 0.25
C VAL A 10 56.49 -6.13 0.58
N VAL A 11 55.99 -5.42 -0.44
CA VAL A 11 54.81 -4.56 -0.31
C VAL A 11 53.56 -5.46 -0.40
N LEU A 12 52.91 -5.70 0.74
CA LEU A 12 51.65 -6.38 0.79
C LEU A 12 50.53 -5.36 0.43
N VAL A 13 50.05 -5.40 -0.81
CA VAL A 13 48.89 -4.62 -1.23
C VAL A 13 47.65 -5.34 -0.70
N ALA A 14 47.10 -4.84 0.40
CA ALA A 14 45.83 -5.31 0.90
C ALA A 14 44.70 -4.86 -0.06
N PHE A 15 44.16 -5.77 -0.83
CA PHE A 15 42.90 -5.57 -1.56
C PHE A 15 41.76 -5.54 -0.55
N VAL A 16 41.36 -4.35 -0.12
CA VAL A 16 40.10 -4.14 0.57
C VAL A 16 38.98 -4.22 -0.48
N LEU A 17 38.43 -5.40 -0.67
CA LEU A 17 37.22 -5.59 -1.48
C LEU A 17 36.04 -4.88 -0.78
N LEU A 18 35.66 -3.74 -1.32
CA LEU A 18 34.41 -3.03 -0.95
C LEU A 18 33.20 -3.89 -1.32
N HIS A 19 32.77 -4.76 -0.40
CA HIS A 19 31.55 -5.59 -0.58
C HIS A 19 30.26 -4.87 -0.16
N ALA A 20 30.35 -3.64 0.35
CA ALA A 20 29.22 -2.86 0.84
C ALA A 20 28.13 -2.48 -0.21
N PRO A 21 28.45 -2.20 -1.50
CA PRO A 21 27.42 -1.69 -2.43
C PRO A 21 26.42 -2.75 -2.90
N LEU A 22 26.79 -4.03 -2.94
CA LEU A 22 25.93 -5.10 -3.48
C LEU A 22 24.86 -5.55 -2.49
N THR A 23 25.18 -5.66 -1.22
CA THR A 23 24.24 -6.03 -0.14
C THR A 23 23.18 -4.96 0.05
N TRP A 24 23.54 -3.70 -0.02
CA TRP A 24 22.64 -2.55 0.08
C TRP A 24 21.64 -2.47 -1.09
N ALA A 25 22.10 -2.75 -2.29
CA ALA A 25 21.25 -2.76 -3.48
C ALA A 25 20.22 -3.92 -3.43
N VAL A 26 20.61 -5.07 -2.91
CA VAL A 26 19.72 -6.24 -2.74
C VAL A 26 18.67 -5.95 -1.67
N GLU A 27 19.06 -5.39 -0.53
CA GLU A 27 18.13 -5.02 0.55
C GLU A 27 17.10 -3.98 0.08
N ARG A 28 17.55 -2.93 -0.61
CA ARG A 28 16.67 -1.93 -1.19
C ARG A 28 15.64 -2.55 -2.14
N ALA A 29 16.07 -3.40 -3.07
CA ALA A 29 15.20 -4.05 -4.03
C ALA A 29 14.15 -4.95 -3.35
N GLU A 30 14.54 -5.67 -2.30
CA GLU A 30 13.65 -6.49 -1.49
C GLU A 30 12.57 -5.64 -0.78
N VAL A 31 12.99 -4.56 -0.11
CA VAL A 31 12.09 -3.66 0.60
C VAL A 31 11.16 -2.94 -0.39
N GLU A 32 11.67 -2.50 -1.53
CA GLU A 32 10.88 -1.84 -2.59
C GLU A 32 9.81 -2.77 -3.15
N GLU A 33 10.16 -4.01 -3.50
CA GLU A 33 9.19 -4.98 -4.00
C GLU A 33 8.15 -5.34 -2.92
N THR A 34 8.57 -5.50 -1.67
CA THR A 34 7.65 -5.71 -0.55
C THR A 34 6.67 -4.54 -0.40
N ALA A 35 7.17 -3.30 -0.46
CA ALA A 35 6.34 -2.10 -0.37
C ALA A 35 5.31 -2.03 -1.50
N ARG A 36 5.70 -2.35 -2.73
CA ARG A 36 4.80 -2.42 -3.88
C ARG A 36 3.71 -3.48 -3.71
N LEU A 37 4.08 -4.64 -3.21
CA LEU A 37 3.13 -5.73 -2.95
C LEU A 37 2.14 -5.37 -1.82
N LEU A 38 2.60 -4.72 -0.75
CA LEU A 38 1.72 -4.22 0.32
C LEU A 38 0.72 -3.18 -0.21
N ALA A 39 1.19 -2.23 -1.02
CA ALA A 39 0.31 -1.22 -1.63
C ALA A 39 -0.73 -1.88 -2.55
N LYS A 40 -0.32 -2.85 -3.37
CA LYS A 40 -1.22 -3.61 -4.25
C LYS A 40 -2.22 -4.47 -3.47
N LEU A 41 -1.83 -5.05 -2.34
CA LEU A 41 -2.74 -5.81 -1.48
C LEU A 41 -3.79 -4.90 -0.84
N LEU A 42 -3.40 -3.72 -0.36
CA LEU A 42 -4.35 -2.74 0.17
C LEU A 42 -5.32 -2.24 -0.91
N GLU A 43 -4.83 -1.96 -2.12
CA GLU A 43 -5.68 -1.60 -3.27
C GLU A 43 -6.66 -2.73 -3.63
N SER A 44 -6.22 -3.99 -3.54
CA SER A 44 -7.09 -5.15 -3.77
C SER A 44 -8.25 -5.21 -2.77
N GLY A 45 -7.98 -4.95 -1.50
CA GLY A 45 -9.04 -4.89 -0.49
C GLY A 45 -10.00 -3.72 -0.69
N ARG A 46 -9.50 -2.57 -1.14
CA ARG A 46 -10.35 -1.43 -1.54
C ARG A 46 -11.33 -1.83 -2.66
N ALA A 47 -10.84 -2.52 -3.69
CA ALA A 47 -11.67 -3.02 -4.79
C ALA A 47 -12.72 -4.04 -4.34
N VAL A 48 -12.40 -4.88 -3.34
CA VAL A 48 -13.40 -5.79 -2.73
C VAL A 48 -14.50 -5.02 -2.03
N ILE A 49 -14.16 -4.01 -1.21
CA ILE A 49 -15.17 -3.18 -0.53
C ILE A 49 -16.00 -2.40 -1.56
N GLU A 50 -15.39 -1.82 -2.58
CA GLU A 50 -16.08 -1.09 -3.65
C GLU A 50 -17.13 -1.96 -4.35
N ARG A 51 -16.76 -3.16 -4.77
CA ARG A 51 -17.66 -4.12 -5.40
C ARG A 51 -18.84 -4.53 -4.52
N ASN A 52 -18.63 -4.61 -3.20
CA ASN A 52 -19.65 -4.93 -2.21
C ASN A 52 -20.42 -3.70 -1.69
N GLN A 53 -20.09 -2.48 -2.12
CA GLN A 53 -20.72 -1.25 -1.62
C GLN A 53 -22.24 -1.22 -1.77
N PRO A 54 -22.82 -1.63 -2.93
CA PRO A 54 -24.29 -1.67 -3.06
C PRO A 54 -24.95 -2.62 -2.05
N LEU A 55 -24.30 -3.73 -1.71
CA LEU A 55 -24.77 -4.68 -0.72
C LEU A 55 -24.61 -4.13 0.70
N ILE A 56 -23.48 -3.51 1.01
CA ILE A 56 -23.19 -2.87 2.31
C ILE A 56 -24.25 -1.80 2.60
N ASP A 57 -24.57 -0.96 1.63
CA ASP A 57 -25.46 0.20 1.78
C ASP A 57 -26.96 -0.13 1.55
N ASP A 58 -27.34 -1.38 1.30
CA ASP A 58 -28.73 -1.78 1.18
C ASP A 58 -29.45 -1.63 2.54
N PRO A 59 -30.40 -0.69 2.70
CA PRO A 59 -31.12 -0.46 3.96
C PRO A 59 -32.14 -1.57 4.30
N HIS A 60 -32.54 -2.35 3.30
CA HIS A 60 -33.60 -3.36 3.47
C HIS A 60 -33.04 -4.70 3.95
N LYS A 61 -31.76 -4.98 3.65
CA LYS A 61 -31.10 -6.21 4.05
C LYS A 61 -30.39 -6.06 5.40
N GLY A 62 -30.61 -6.99 6.32
CA GLY A 62 -29.88 -7.06 7.60
C GLY A 62 -28.52 -7.70 7.40
N ASP A 63 -28.46 -9.02 7.52
CA ASP A 63 -27.22 -9.75 7.22
C ASP A 63 -26.86 -9.62 5.74
N LYS A 64 -25.71 -9.01 5.48
CA LYS A 64 -25.19 -8.78 4.12
C LYS A 64 -24.44 -10.01 3.59
N GLY A 65 -24.10 -10.96 4.45
CA GLY A 65 -23.26 -12.11 4.09
C GLY A 65 -21.80 -11.75 3.79
N LEU A 66 -21.41 -10.48 3.93
CA LEU A 66 -19.99 -10.07 3.81
C LEU A 66 -19.27 -10.37 5.12
N THR A 67 -19.00 -11.65 5.36
CA THR A 67 -18.24 -12.07 6.55
C THR A 67 -16.76 -11.77 6.42
N PRO A 68 -15.99 -11.74 7.53
CA PRO A 68 -14.54 -11.61 7.49
C PRO A 68 -13.85 -12.67 6.62
N GLU A 69 -14.35 -13.90 6.64
CA GLU A 69 -13.83 -15.03 5.87
C GLU A 69 -14.09 -14.87 4.36
N LEU A 70 -15.30 -14.44 4.00
CA LEU A 70 -15.64 -14.16 2.60
C LEU A 70 -14.78 -13.00 2.07
N PHE A 71 -14.67 -11.93 2.86
CA PHE A 71 -13.82 -10.78 2.49
C PHE A 71 -12.36 -11.21 2.28
N GLU A 72 -11.79 -12.03 3.19
CA GLU A 72 -10.42 -12.55 3.06
C GLU A 72 -10.25 -13.36 1.78
N ALA A 73 -11.18 -14.28 1.48
CA ALA A 73 -11.14 -15.08 0.27
C ALA A 73 -11.21 -14.20 -1.00
N GLU A 74 -12.05 -13.17 -1.00
CA GLU A 74 -12.13 -12.22 -2.11
C GLU A 74 -10.89 -11.35 -2.23
N LEU A 75 -10.30 -10.90 -1.12
CA LEU A 75 -9.06 -10.14 -1.07
C LEU A 75 -7.90 -10.92 -1.68
N VAL A 76 -7.71 -12.18 -1.26
CA VAL A 76 -6.64 -13.05 -1.78
C VAL A 76 -6.83 -13.31 -3.28
N ARG A 77 -8.07 -13.55 -3.72
CA ARG A 77 -8.39 -13.74 -5.13
C ARG A 77 -8.11 -12.48 -5.97
N GLU A 78 -8.52 -11.31 -5.47
CA GLU A 78 -8.28 -10.02 -6.14
C GLU A 78 -6.79 -9.70 -6.22
N PHE A 79 -6.05 -9.92 -5.13
CA PHE A 79 -4.61 -9.73 -5.10
C PHE A 79 -3.89 -10.67 -6.08
N ARG A 80 -4.31 -11.94 -6.14
CA ARG A 80 -3.77 -12.90 -7.12
C ARG A 80 -4.02 -12.43 -8.55
N ALA A 81 -5.21 -11.93 -8.86
CA ALA A 81 -5.53 -11.42 -10.19
C ALA A 81 -4.62 -10.24 -10.60
N LYS A 82 -4.29 -9.35 -9.63
CA LYS A 82 -3.46 -8.16 -9.88
C LYS A 82 -1.96 -8.40 -9.82
N SER A 83 -1.50 -9.38 -9.04
CA SER A 83 -0.07 -9.63 -8.78
C SER A 83 0.45 -10.92 -9.39
N GLY A 84 -0.41 -11.86 -9.72
CA GLY A 84 -0.04 -13.25 -10.06
C GLY A 84 0.33 -14.11 -8.85
N ILE A 85 0.31 -13.55 -7.63
CA ILE A 85 0.77 -14.21 -6.40
C ILE A 85 -0.43 -14.79 -5.65
N ASP A 86 -0.36 -16.08 -5.33
CA ASP A 86 -1.37 -16.77 -4.53
C ASP A 86 -0.96 -16.83 -3.06
N LEU A 87 -1.60 -15.98 -2.24
CA LEU A 87 -1.34 -15.93 -0.80
C LEU A 87 -1.91 -17.14 -0.05
N SER A 88 -2.90 -17.86 -0.60
CA SER A 88 -3.47 -19.06 0.02
C SER A 88 -2.49 -20.23 0.03
N ALA A 89 -1.50 -20.21 -0.86
CA ALA A 89 -0.46 -21.21 -0.97
C ALA A 89 0.77 -20.95 -0.06
N LEU A 90 0.83 -19.81 0.63
CA LEU A 90 1.89 -19.54 1.60
C LEU A 90 1.61 -20.30 2.91
N PRO A 91 2.57 -21.07 3.46
CA PRO A 91 4.01 -21.15 3.19
C PRO A 91 4.44 -22.29 2.23
N THR A 92 3.51 -23.06 1.65
CA THR A 92 3.78 -24.31 0.90
C THR A 92 3.83 -24.14 -0.62
N ALA A 93 3.76 -22.90 -1.14
CA ALA A 93 3.72 -22.62 -2.57
C ALA A 93 4.95 -23.17 -3.31
N PRO A 94 4.77 -23.81 -4.48
CA PRO A 94 5.87 -24.17 -5.35
C PRO A 94 6.61 -22.91 -5.83
N VAL A 95 7.91 -23.02 -5.98
CA VAL A 95 8.95 -21.98 -6.19
C VAL A 95 8.79 -21.13 -7.47
N SER A 96 7.63 -21.05 -8.08
CA SER A 96 7.42 -20.31 -9.33
C SER A 96 7.39 -18.77 -9.16
N VAL A 97 7.16 -18.27 -7.93
CA VAL A 97 7.28 -16.85 -7.61
C VAL A 97 8.13 -16.72 -6.35
N VAL A 98 9.36 -16.28 -6.52
CA VAL A 98 10.27 -16.00 -5.39
C VAL A 98 9.85 -14.69 -4.75
N LEU A 99 9.01 -14.78 -3.70
CA LEU A 99 8.69 -13.61 -2.87
C LEU A 99 9.88 -13.24 -1.98
N PRO A 100 10.17 -11.94 -1.83
CA PRO A 100 11.09 -11.47 -0.81
C PRO A 100 10.74 -12.03 0.58
N PRO A 101 11.73 -12.39 1.41
CA PRO A 101 11.48 -12.86 2.79
C PRO A 101 10.58 -11.92 3.58
N LEU A 102 10.82 -10.61 3.50
CA LEU A 102 10.02 -9.57 4.15
C LEU A 102 8.56 -9.57 3.65
N ALA A 103 8.33 -9.78 2.36
CA ALA A 103 6.98 -9.88 1.82
C ALA A 103 6.23 -11.13 2.32
N LYS A 104 6.93 -12.27 2.49
CA LYS A 104 6.33 -13.49 3.06
C LYS A 104 5.83 -13.29 4.48
N GLU A 105 6.48 -12.44 5.25
CA GLU A 105 6.09 -12.08 6.62
C GLU A 105 4.95 -11.07 6.63
N LEU A 106 5.06 -9.98 5.85
CA LEU A 106 4.19 -8.82 5.97
C LEU A 106 2.88 -8.94 5.21
N LEU A 107 2.82 -9.68 4.09
CA LEU A 107 1.56 -9.84 3.34
C LEU A 107 0.49 -10.58 4.15
N PRO A 108 0.77 -11.70 4.84
CA PRO A 108 -0.19 -12.34 5.74
C PRO A 108 -0.62 -11.44 6.90
N ALA A 109 0.29 -10.63 7.43
CA ALA A 109 -0.03 -9.68 8.50
C ALA A 109 -1.02 -8.60 8.03
N LEU A 110 -0.87 -8.09 6.79
CA LEU A 110 -1.82 -7.15 6.20
C LEU A 110 -3.17 -7.81 5.89
N VAL A 111 -3.19 -9.07 5.42
CA VAL A 111 -4.44 -9.84 5.23
C VAL A 111 -5.18 -9.96 6.57
N GLN A 112 -4.48 -10.33 7.63
CA GLN A 112 -5.07 -10.45 8.97
C GLN A 112 -5.62 -9.10 9.47
N ALA A 113 -4.85 -8.01 9.37
CA ALA A 113 -5.30 -6.67 9.74
C ALA A 113 -6.55 -6.24 8.96
N SER A 114 -6.59 -6.56 7.66
CA SER A 114 -7.69 -6.28 6.74
C SER A 114 -8.97 -7.02 7.12
N ARG A 115 -8.86 -8.32 7.40
CA ARG A 115 -9.95 -9.17 7.88
C ARG A 115 -10.53 -8.69 9.22
N GLU A 116 -9.67 -8.29 10.14
CA GLU A 116 -10.09 -7.79 11.45
C GLU A 116 -10.90 -6.49 11.35
N VAL A 117 -10.58 -5.61 10.41
CA VAL A 117 -11.40 -4.41 10.15
C VAL A 117 -12.82 -4.78 9.74
N VAL A 118 -12.99 -5.77 8.85
CA VAL A 118 -14.31 -6.25 8.45
C VAL A 118 -15.03 -6.93 9.60
N ARG A 119 -14.33 -7.71 10.44
CA ARG A 119 -14.89 -8.32 11.65
C ARG A 119 -15.47 -7.26 12.61
N ASP A 120 -14.67 -6.22 12.88
CA ASP A 120 -15.07 -5.17 13.82
C ASP A 120 -16.21 -4.30 13.26
N ALA A 121 -16.35 -4.24 11.94
CA ALA A 121 -17.38 -3.48 11.24
C ALA A 121 -18.71 -4.24 11.04
N GLN A 122 -18.81 -5.51 11.45
CA GLN A 122 -20.01 -6.35 11.19
C GLN A 122 -21.31 -5.72 11.68
N VAL A 123 -21.31 -5.05 12.83
CA VAL A 123 -22.50 -4.37 13.38
C VAL A 123 -22.95 -3.26 12.42
N VAL A 124 -22.02 -2.47 11.90
CA VAL A 124 -22.30 -1.37 10.97
C VAL A 124 -22.73 -1.91 9.62
N ILE A 125 -22.00 -2.87 9.06
CA ILE A 125 -22.28 -3.48 7.75
C ILE A 125 -23.71 -4.06 7.73
N ASN A 126 -24.10 -4.79 8.79
CA ASN A 126 -25.35 -5.53 8.83
C ASN A 126 -26.54 -4.71 9.35
N GLN A 127 -26.37 -3.43 9.65
CA GLN A 127 -27.43 -2.57 10.16
C GLN A 127 -28.52 -2.33 9.09
N ARG A 128 -29.78 -2.57 9.45
CA ARG A 128 -30.96 -2.27 8.62
C ARG A 128 -31.40 -0.81 8.80
N GLY A 129 -32.15 -0.30 7.81
CA GLY A 129 -32.74 1.04 7.86
C GLY A 129 -31.76 2.18 7.54
N ILE A 130 -30.48 1.91 7.40
CA ILE A 130 -29.47 2.89 7.05
C ILE A 130 -28.86 2.52 5.69
N GLY A 131 -28.97 3.43 4.72
CA GLY A 131 -28.35 3.28 3.40
C GLY A 131 -26.84 3.48 3.48
N TYR A 132 -26.41 4.74 3.54
CA TYR A 132 -24.98 5.04 3.62
C TYR A 132 -24.41 4.79 5.02
N LYS A 133 -23.44 3.87 5.13
CA LYS A 133 -22.86 3.44 6.41
C LYS A 133 -21.44 3.92 6.66
N ASN A 134 -20.88 4.71 5.75
CA ASN A 134 -19.49 5.17 5.81
C ASN A 134 -18.43 4.04 5.89
N PHE A 135 -18.82 2.79 5.58
CA PHE A 135 -17.90 1.68 5.41
C PHE A 135 -17.55 1.53 3.94
N ILE A 136 -16.79 2.49 3.46
CA ILE A 136 -16.36 2.67 2.06
C ILE A 136 -14.90 2.26 1.88
N PRO A 137 -14.39 2.10 0.64
CA PRO A 137 -13.01 1.73 0.37
C PRO A 137 -11.97 2.58 1.10
N ALA A 138 -12.20 3.90 1.20
CA ALA A 138 -11.30 4.82 1.90
C ALA A 138 -11.30 4.59 3.42
N THR A 139 -12.47 4.39 4.03
CA THR A 139 -12.59 4.14 5.48
C THR A 139 -11.95 2.82 5.87
N TRP A 140 -12.31 1.74 5.13
CA TRP A 140 -11.72 0.42 5.35
C TRP A 140 -10.19 0.47 5.19
N GLY A 141 -9.69 1.05 4.11
CA GLY A 141 -8.25 1.09 3.80
C GLY A 141 -7.46 1.89 4.84
N SER A 142 -8.00 3.01 5.36
CA SER A 142 -7.37 3.77 6.44
C SER A 142 -7.28 2.96 7.74
N GLN A 143 -8.33 2.19 8.07
CA GLN A 143 -8.34 1.36 9.26
C GLN A 143 -7.39 0.16 9.12
N ALA A 144 -7.38 -0.52 7.97
CA ALA A 144 -6.49 -1.64 7.69
C ALA A 144 -5.01 -1.21 7.72
N SER A 145 -4.69 -0.09 7.06
CA SER A 145 -3.35 0.49 7.07
C SER A 145 -2.88 0.85 8.48
N ALA A 146 -3.74 1.52 9.25
CA ALA A 146 -3.40 1.92 10.62
C ALA A 146 -3.19 0.72 11.55
N ARG A 147 -4.02 -0.33 11.40
CA ARG A 147 -3.90 -1.56 12.17
C ARG A 147 -2.62 -2.31 11.83
N PHE A 148 -2.33 -2.49 10.55
CA PHE A 148 -1.10 -3.10 10.06
C PHE A 148 0.14 -2.35 10.57
N SER A 149 0.18 -1.02 10.40
CA SER A 149 1.34 -0.20 10.76
C SER A 149 1.64 -0.16 12.27
N LYS A 150 0.70 -0.56 13.13
CA LYS A 150 0.95 -0.68 14.58
C LYS A 150 1.82 -1.89 14.93
N SER A 151 1.77 -2.95 14.15
CA SER A 151 2.50 -4.19 14.38
C SER A 151 3.72 -4.36 13.48
N ALA A 152 3.75 -3.65 12.35
CA ALA A 152 4.85 -3.68 11.40
C ALA A 152 5.80 -2.49 11.59
N HIS A 153 7.09 -2.70 11.30
CA HIS A 153 8.08 -1.60 11.25
C HIS A 153 7.97 -0.75 9.97
N ILE A 154 6.96 -1.03 9.15
CA ILE A 154 6.65 -0.33 7.90
C ILE A 154 5.35 0.44 8.07
N ARG A 155 5.35 1.71 7.69
CA ARG A 155 4.15 2.54 7.68
C ARG A 155 3.45 2.40 6.34
N LEU A 156 2.20 1.98 6.37
CA LEU A 156 1.27 1.94 5.23
C LEU A 156 0.20 3.00 5.44
N LYS A 157 -0.13 3.79 4.40
CA LYS A 157 -1.08 4.90 4.49
C LYS A 157 -1.77 5.12 3.15
N GLN A 158 -3.02 5.56 3.18
CA GLN A 158 -3.67 6.22 2.05
C GLN A 158 -3.55 7.73 2.20
N THR A 159 -3.38 8.45 1.10
CA THR A 159 -3.25 9.92 1.12
C THR A 159 -3.87 10.54 -0.12
N ALA A 160 -4.34 11.78 -0.03
CA ALA A 160 -4.86 12.57 -1.13
C ALA A 160 -4.61 14.05 -0.88
N LEU A 161 -4.51 14.86 -1.95
CA LEU A 161 -4.33 16.31 -1.82
C LEU A 161 -5.55 16.97 -1.13
N ASP A 162 -6.75 16.53 -1.48
CA ASP A 162 -8.02 17.01 -0.93
C ASP A 162 -8.65 15.94 -0.03
N ALA A 163 -7.90 15.50 0.99
CA ALA A 163 -8.34 14.43 1.88
C ALA A 163 -9.53 14.88 2.75
N ARG A 164 -10.70 14.22 2.61
CA ARG A 164 -11.86 14.45 3.50
C ARG A 164 -11.63 13.96 4.93
N ASN A 165 -10.76 12.97 5.11
CA ASN A 165 -10.34 12.48 6.42
C ASN A 165 -8.94 13.04 6.74
N PRO A 166 -8.80 13.85 7.84
CA PRO A 166 -7.51 14.44 8.20
C PRO A 166 -6.36 13.43 8.38
N LYS A 167 -6.68 12.18 8.74
CA LYS A 167 -5.67 11.12 8.85
C LYS A 167 -5.04 10.74 7.50
N ASN A 168 -5.69 11.10 6.40
CA ASN A 168 -5.24 10.85 5.04
C ASN A 168 -4.58 12.09 4.40
N GLU A 169 -4.42 13.19 5.13
CA GLU A 169 -3.67 14.35 4.64
C GLU A 169 -2.23 13.96 4.31
N PRO A 170 -1.68 14.46 3.19
CA PRO A 170 -0.33 14.12 2.78
C PRO A 170 0.70 14.83 3.66
N ASP A 171 1.82 14.16 3.94
CA ASP A 171 3.01 14.84 4.39
C ASP A 171 3.66 15.64 3.24
N GLU A 172 4.71 16.40 3.52
CA GLU A 172 5.35 17.28 2.53
C GLU A 172 5.85 16.50 1.29
N TYR A 173 6.46 15.33 1.51
CA TYR A 173 6.91 14.46 0.43
C TYR A 173 5.72 13.92 -0.38
N GLU A 174 4.72 13.35 0.29
CA GLU A 174 3.51 12.82 -0.34
C GLU A 174 2.81 13.90 -1.16
N ALA A 175 2.68 15.13 -0.63
CA ALA A 175 2.08 16.25 -1.33
C ALA A 175 2.86 16.63 -2.60
N SER A 176 4.19 16.62 -2.54
CA SER A 176 5.05 16.91 -3.69
C SER A 176 4.88 15.87 -4.80
N VAL A 177 4.90 14.58 -4.44
CA VAL A 177 4.71 13.46 -5.38
C VAL A 177 3.30 13.47 -5.98
N LEU A 178 2.27 13.70 -5.16
CA LEU A 178 0.89 13.78 -5.64
C LEU A 178 0.69 14.94 -6.65
N LYS A 179 1.24 16.12 -6.38
CA LYS A 179 1.22 17.25 -7.33
C LYS A 179 1.96 16.92 -8.62
N TRP A 180 3.09 16.22 -8.52
CA TRP A 180 3.88 15.79 -9.67
C TRP A 180 3.11 14.76 -10.52
N LEU A 181 2.41 13.80 -9.89
CA LEU A 181 1.57 12.80 -10.56
C LEU A 181 0.35 13.45 -11.22
N ALA A 182 -0.33 14.39 -10.53
CA ALA A 182 -1.51 15.06 -11.06
C ALA A 182 -1.24 15.90 -12.33
N ALA A 183 0.01 16.38 -12.48
CA ALA A 183 0.42 17.15 -13.66
C ALA A 183 0.82 16.30 -14.87
N ARG A 184 0.70 14.97 -14.79
CA ARG A 184 1.17 14.02 -15.82
C ARG A 184 0.06 13.10 -16.32
N PRO A 185 0.17 12.57 -17.55
CA PRO A 185 -0.69 11.48 -17.99
C PRO A 185 -0.56 10.27 -17.05
N ARG A 186 -1.62 9.50 -16.93
CA ARG A 186 -1.65 8.24 -16.15
C ARG A 186 -0.70 7.20 -16.75
N ALA A 187 0.60 7.32 -16.45
CA ALA A 187 1.64 6.45 -16.99
C ALA A 187 2.43 5.70 -15.90
N GLU A 188 2.49 6.26 -14.70
CA GLU A 188 3.35 5.73 -13.63
C GLU A 188 2.59 4.73 -12.77
N ALA A 189 3.15 3.51 -12.67
CA ALA A 189 2.59 2.48 -11.80
C ALA A 189 2.91 2.75 -10.30
N TYR A 190 4.03 3.39 -10.01
CA TYR A 190 4.46 3.83 -8.68
C TYR A 190 5.68 4.75 -8.79
N VAL A 191 5.93 5.52 -7.72
CA VAL A 191 7.15 6.31 -7.51
C VAL A 191 7.89 5.71 -6.32
N SER A 192 9.21 5.52 -6.45
CA SER A 192 10.05 4.99 -5.38
C SER A 192 11.28 5.87 -5.21
N GLU A 193 11.52 6.32 -3.98
CA GLU A 193 12.61 7.24 -3.66
C GLU A 193 13.20 6.93 -2.28
N LEU A 194 14.52 7.16 -2.16
CA LEU A 194 15.22 7.15 -0.87
C LEU A 194 15.22 8.57 -0.29
N THR A 195 14.77 8.69 0.95
CA THR A 195 14.76 9.93 1.72
C THR A 195 15.60 9.76 2.98
N GLU A 196 15.77 10.83 3.76
CA GLU A 196 16.51 10.81 5.03
C GLU A 196 17.91 10.22 4.87
N GLU A 197 18.71 10.84 4.01
CA GLU A 197 20.10 10.45 3.73
C GLU A 197 20.22 8.98 3.23
N GLY A 198 19.17 8.48 2.58
CA GLY A 198 19.15 7.13 2.02
C GLY A 198 18.74 6.03 3.00
N GLN A 199 18.29 6.37 4.20
CA GLN A 199 17.92 5.39 5.23
C GLN A 199 16.43 4.98 5.18
N THR A 200 15.60 5.74 4.49
CA THR A 200 14.16 5.48 4.39
C THR A 200 13.73 5.37 2.94
N LEU A 201 13.11 4.25 2.59
CA LEU A 201 12.47 4.06 1.30
C LEU A 201 11.02 4.53 1.36
N ARG A 202 10.65 5.40 0.42
CA ARG A 202 9.28 5.85 0.22
C ARG A 202 8.76 5.32 -1.12
N VAL A 203 7.64 4.58 -1.08
CA VAL A 203 6.94 4.10 -2.28
C VAL A 203 5.55 4.70 -2.31
N VAL A 204 5.18 5.31 -3.43
CA VAL A 204 3.89 5.97 -3.67
C VAL A 204 3.23 5.32 -4.88
N MET A 205 2.13 4.62 -4.67
CA MET A 205 1.31 4.01 -5.71
C MET A 205 0.07 4.87 -5.96
N PRO A 206 -0.08 5.51 -7.13
CA PRO A 206 -1.22 6.37 -7.42
C PRO A 206 -2.54 5.57 -7.48
N ILE A 207 -3.61 6.21 -7.02
CA ILE A 207 -4.99 5.75 -7.16
C ILE A 207 -5.72 6.76 -8.04
N TYR A 208 -6.52 6.25 -8.98
CA TYR A 208 -7.30 7.07 -9.89
C TYR A 208 -8.80 6.84 -9.67
N TYR A 209 -9.59 7.88 -9.89
CA TYR A 209 -11.04 7.76 -9.80
C TYR A 209 -11.56 6.80 -10.86
N ALA A 210 -12.29 5.77 -10.42
CA ALA A 210 -13.13 4.94 -11.26
C ALA A 210 -14.53 5.56 -11.38
N LYS A 211 -15.34 5.04 -12.29
CA LYS A 211 -16.71 5.53 -12.53
C LYS A 211 -17.55 5.56 -11.25
N ASP A 212 -17.46 4.53 -10.43
CA ASP A 212 -18.25 4.39 -9.21
C ASP A 212 -17.84 5.41 -8.11
N CYS A 213 -16.58 5.89 -8.13
CA CYS A 213 -16.12 6.94 -7.23
C CYS A 213 -16.82 8.28 -7.47
N LEU A 214 -17.29 8.52 -8.71
CA LEU A 214 -17.88 9.79 -9.11
C LEU A 214 -19.28 10.04 -8.52
N ALA A 215 -19.90 9.02 -7.95
CA ALA A 215 -21.15 9.21 -7.18
C ALA A 215 -20.96 10.18 -6.00
N CYS A 216 -19.76 10.19 -5.41
CA CYS A 216 -19.41 11.10 -4.30
C CYS A 216 -18.42 12.20 -4.72
N HIS A 217 -17.55 11.97 -5.70
CA HIS A 217 -16.45 12.87 -6.06
C HIS A 217 -16.62 13.57 -7.42
N GLY A 218 -17.66 13.21 -8.19
CA GLY A 218 -17.88 13.72 -9.56
C GLY A 218 -18.60 15.05 -9.65
N GLU A 219 -19.07 15.33 -10.87
CA GLU A 219 -19.89 16.50 -11.18
C GLU A 219 -21.33 16.36 -10.63
N PRO A 220 -22.08 17.47 -10.36
CA PRO A 220 -21.58 18.85 -10.38
C PRO A 220 -20.81 19.20 -9.09
N LYS A 221 -19.72 19.94 -9.24
CA LYS A 221 -18.90 20.42 -8.12
C LYS A 221 -19.74 21.24 -7.13
N GLY A 222 -19.52 21.00 -5.83
CA GLY A 222 -20.16 21.74 -4.73
C GLY A 222 -21.53 21.18 -4.31
N VAL A 223 -22.13 20.27 -5.08
CA VAL A 223 -23.36 19.57 -4.66
C VAL A 223 -23.02 18.54 -3.60
N LEU A 224 -23.80 18.49 -2.51
CA LEU A 224 -23.59 17.53 -1.44
C LEU A 224 -23.82 16.10 -1.95
N ASP A 225 -22.91 15.22 -1.63
CA ASP A 225 -23.05 13.78 -1.87
C ASP A 225 -23.86 13.10 -0.74
N ILE A 226 -24.00 11.77 -0.82
CA ILE A 226 -24.71 10.97 0.18
C ILE A 226 -24.07 11.03 1.57
N SER A 227 -22.79 11.38 1.68
CA SER A 227 -22.06 11.52 2.95
C SER A 227 -22.17 12.92 3.56
N GLY A 228 -22.81 13.86 2.84
CA GLY A 228 -22.94 15.26 3.25
C GLY A 228 -21.73 16.13 2.94
N TYR A 229 -20.76 15.62 2.15
CA TYR A 229 -19.64 16.43 1.66
C TYR A 229 -19.92 17.01 0.28
N PRO A 230 -19.45 18.22 -0.01
CA PRO A 230 -19.53 18.79 -1.35
C PRO A 230 -18.63 17.98 -2.32
N ARG A 231 -19.19 17.61 -3.47
CA ARG A 231 -18.44 16.95 -4.55
C ARG A 231 -17.32 17.84 -5.06
N GLU A 232 -16.18 17.28 -5.34
CA GLU A 232 -15.00 18.01 -5.83
C GLU A 232 -15.06 18.28 -7.35
N GLY A 233 -15.89 17.54 -8.10
CA GLY A 233 -16.06 17.70 -9.55
C GLY A 233 -15.00 16.94 -10.37
N HIS A 234 -14.49 15.84 -9.84
CA HIS A 234 -13.53 14.98 -10.52
C HIS A 234 -14.15 14.17 -11.67
N LYS A 235 -13.30 13.69 -12.55
CA LYS A 235 -13.64 12.83 -13.68
C LYS A 235 -12.98 11.46 -13.54
N GLU A 236 -13.51 10.49 -14.25
CA GLU A 236 -12.88 9.18 -14.35
C GLU A 236 -11.45 9.32 -14.90
N GLY A 237 -10.50 8.66 -14.21
CA GLY A 237 -9.08 8.73 -14.54
C GLY A 237 -8.31 9.88 -13.91
N ASP A 238 -8.97 10.86 -13.27
CA ASP A 238 -8.27 11.85 -12.45
C ASP A 238 -7.56 11.20 -11.26
N LEU A 239 -6.46 11.80 -10.80
CA LEU A 239 -5.74 11.31 -9.62
C LEU A 239 -6.62 11.48 -8.38
N ALA A 240 -6.97 10.36 -7.75
CA ALA A 240 -7.77 10.34 -6.52
C ALA A 240 -6.91 10.42 -5.25
N GLY A 241 -5.62 10.10 -5.36
CA GLY A 241 -4.69 10.03 -4.25
C GLY A 241 -3.64 8.95 -4.48
N ALA A 242 -3.10 8.41 -3.39
CA ALA A 242 -2.14 7.31 -3.45
C ALA A 242 -2.21 6.40 -2.23
N ILE A 243 -1.68 5.19 -2.37
CA ILE A 243 -1.25 4.35 -1.27
C ILE A 243 0.25 4.55 -1.11
N THR A 244 0.70 4.89 0.09
CA THR A 244 2.10 5.15 0.39
C THR A 244 2.64 4.14 1.39
N VAL A 245 3.89 3.73 1.17
CA VAL A 245 4.64 2.86 2.06
C VAL A 245 5.94 3.55 2.43
N THR A 246 6.19 3.67 3.72
CA THR A 246 7.44 4.19 4.28
C THR A 246 8.13 3.08 5.03
N ALA A 247 9.31 2.69 4.57
CA ALA A 247 10.06 1.57 5.12
C ALA A 247 11.49 2.00 5.46
N PRO A 248 11.96 1.83 6.72
CA PRO A 248 13.35 2.03 7.03
C PRO A 248 14.19 0.96 6.33
N LEU A 249 15.33 1.36 5.78
CA LEU A 249 16.39 0.43 5.39
C LEU A 249 17.25 0.20 6.63
N SER A 250 17.30 -1.05 7.11
CA SER A 250 18.11 -1.35 8.30
C SER A 250 19.59 -1.23 7.95
N ASN A 251 20.31 -0.41 8.69
CA ASN A 251 21.78 -0.54 8.79
C ASN A 251 22.05 -1.80 9.62
N ARG A 252 22.11 -2.97 9.00
CA ARG A 252 22.62 -4.20 9.62
C ARG A 252 24.12 -4.27 9.47
#